data_cf65236ed908c8eb5f685a2ab0b49c8b
#
_entry.id   cf65236ed908c8eb5f685a2ab0b49c8b
#
_cell.length_a   1.000
_cell.length_b   1.000
_cell.length_c   1.000
_cell.angle_alpha   90.00
_cell.angle_beta   90.00
_cell.angle_gamma   90.00
#
_symmetry.space_group_name_H-M   'P 1'
#
loop_
_entity.id
_entity.type
_entity.pdbx_description
1 polymer ?
#
loop_
_entity_poly.entity_id
_entity_poly.type
_entity_poly.pdbx_seq_one_letter_code
_entity_poly.pdbx_strand_id
1 'polypeptide(L)'
;MAWSKNNKRQGLKRLVMTSLLMAMICIDVMAGNAGDSTSCAVGRVEADFYVGACVPLGNYHDGDGKLSQLLGIDVRYNIPHTKWDAGVFLHIACAFRDYDNMGSNYQNNRTCGIGLSTAYNFRQGSRVNPFAEIKLGYAINDVVGRHRYDYGRKTGVFFSPVVGVELLSFLRVSGFADISRKGFHSAGLSLGIVVGGHKKKDKNEK
;
A
#
# COMPACT_ATOMS: atom_id res chain seq x y z
N MET A 1 31.04 11.16 -16.17
CA MET A 1 29.60 10.96 -16.35
C MET A 1 28.85 10.45 -15.09
N ALA A 2 29.50 10.27 -13.94
CA ALA A 2 28.93 9.75 -12.70
C ALA A 2 28.13 10.78 -11.86
N TRP A 3 28.34 12.06 -12.05
CA TRP A 3 27.75 13.14 -11.23
C TRP A 3 26.24 13.35 -11.46
N SER A 4 25.72 13.06 -12.64
CA SER A 4 24.30 13.23 -13.00
C SER A 4 23.36 12.17 -12.36
N LYS A 5 23.84 10.95 -12.12
CA LYS A 5 23.03 9.85 -11.55
C LYS A 5 22.76 10.04 -10.06
N ASN A 6 23.67 10.65 -9.33
CA ASN A 6 23.53 10.85 -7.88
C ASN A 6 22.50 11.95 -7.54
N ASN A 7 22.41 12.99 -8.37
CA ASN A 7 21.42 14.07 -8.20
C ASN A 7 19.97 13.62 -8.45
N LYS A 8 19.75 12.75 -9.44
CA LYS A 8 18.40 12.18 -9.69
C LYS A 8 17.92 11.30 -8.55
N ARG A 9 18.83 10.56 -7.90
CA ARG A 9 18.50 9.70 -6.73
C ARG A 9 18.17 10.50 -5.48
N GLN A 10 18.88 11.58 -5.24
CA GLN A 10 18.57 12.48 -4.13
C GLN A 10 17.26 13.22 -4.35
N GLY A 11 16.94 13.59 -5.59
CA GLY A 11 15.66 14.19 -5.98
C GLY A 11 14.47 13.25 -5.71
N LEU A 12 14.57 11.97 -6.08
CA LEU A 12 13.51 10.99 -5.84
C LEU A 12 13.30 10.71 -4.35
N LYS A 13 14.38 10.56 -3.57
CA LYS A 13 14.28 10.39 -2.11
C LYS A 13 13.62 11.59 -1.43
N ARG A 14 13.98 12.81 -1.85
CA ARG A 14 13.37 14.04 -1.35
C ARG A 14 11.89 14.12 -1.75
N LEU A 15 11.54 13.74 -2.97
CA LEU A 15 10.15 13.75 -3.45
C LEU A 15 9.28 12.76 -2.64
N VAL A 16 9.76 11.55 -2.40
CA VAL A 16 9.05 10.55 -1.59
C VAL A 16 8.92 11.00 -0.13
N MET A 17 9.99 11.54 0.46
CA MET A 17 9.96 12.07 1.82
C MET A 17 9.04 13.28 1.95
N THR A 18 9.05 14.22 1.00
CA THR A 18 8.13 15.37 1.01
C THR A 18 6.69 14.96 0.76
N SER A 19 6.43 13.96 -0.09
CA SER A 19 5.07 13.45 -0.30
C SER A 19 4.52 12.76 0.96
N LEU A 20 5.36 11.99 1.65
CA LEU A 20 5.00 11.35 2.92
C LEU A 20 4.74 12.40 4.02
N LEU A 21 5.60 13.43 4.10
CA LEU A 21 5.46 14.52 5.06
C LEU A 21 4.21 15.36 4.78
N MET A 22 3.94 15.68 3.51
CA MET A 22 2.71 16.37 3.08
C MET A 22 1.46 15.54 3.38
N ALA A 23 1.49 14.22 3.16
CA ALA A 23 0.39 13.34 3.52
C ALA A 23 0.15 13.36 5.04
N MET A 24 1.20 13.31 5.86
CA MET A 24 1.09 13.43 7.33
C MET A 24 0.52 14.79 7.76
N ILE A 25 0.98 15.89 7.19
CA ILE A 25 0.47 17.24 7.49
C ILE A 25 -1.01 17.38 7.07
N CYS A 26 -1.39 16.84 5.91
CA CYS A 26 -2.79 16.85 5.48
C CYS A 26 -3.68 16.03 6.42
N ILE A 27 -3.17 14.93 7.00
CA ILE A 27 -3.87 14.12 7.99
C ILE A 27 -4.09 14.93 9.27
N ASP A 28 -3.08 15.65 9.77
CA ASP A 28 -3.20 16.48 10.99
C ASP A 28 -4.17 17.65 10.81
N VAL A 29 -4.12 18.34 9.67
CA VAL A 29 -5.05 19.45 9.35
C VAL A 29 -6.49 18.95 9.23
N MET A 30 -6.70 17.76 8.65
CA MET A 30 -8.03 17.15 8.57
C MET A 30 -8.52 16.58 9.91
N ALA A 31 -7.62 16.14 10.79
CA ALA A 31 -7.97 15.62 12.12
C ALA A 31 -8.39 16.74 13.10
N GLY A 32 -7.85 17.94 12.96
CA GLY A 32 -8.09 19.08 13.87
C GLY A 32 -9.51 19.66 13.83
N ASN A 33 -10.33 19.38 12.80
CA ASN A 33 -11.67 19.93 12.62
C ASN A 33 -12.81 18.91 12.83
N ALA A 34 -12.57 17.80 13.53
CA ALA A 34 -13.59 16.80 13.78
C ALA A 34 -14.46 17.16 14.99
N GLY A 35 -15.43 18.03 14.79
CA GLY A 35 -16.61 18.07 15.66
C GLY A 35 -17.31 16.71 15.64
N ASP A 36 -17.83 16.28 16.81
CA ASP A 36 -18.57 15.06 17.08
C ASP A 36 -19.50 14.67 15.93
N SER A 37 -19.06 13.76 15.08
CA SER A 37 -19.95 13.15 14.08
C SER A 37 -20.55 11.91 14.71
N THR A 38 -21.89 11.96 14.87
CA THR A 38 -22.75 10.81 15.17
C THR A 38 -22.20 9.55 14.50
N SER A 39 -21.81 8.58 15.31
CA SER A 39 -21.26 7.31 14.87
C SER A 39 -22.22 6.59 13.93
N CYS A 40 -22.02 6.67 12.64
CA CYS A 40 -22.60 5.71 11.72
C CYS A 40 -22.10 4.33 12.17
N ALA A 41 -23.04 3.41 12.46
CA ALA A 41 -22.66 2.05 12.82
C ALA A 41 -21.95 1.40 11.63
N VAL A 42 -20.62 1.33 11.71
CA VAL A 42 -19.78 0.69 10.70
C VAL A 42 -19.98 -0.82 10.78
N GLY A 43 -20.07 -1.50 9.63
CA GLY A 43 -20.15 -2.95 9.58
C GLY A 43 -18.93 -3.59 10.26
N ARG A 44 -19.11 -4.73 10.91
CA ARG A 44 -18.05 -5.39 11.67
C ARG A 44 -16.96 -5.98 10.78
N VAL A 45 -17.31 -6.42 9.57
CA VAL A 45 -16.38 -7.04 8.62
C VAL A 45 -16.39 -6.27 7.32
N GLU A 46 -15.21 -6.00 6.81
CA GLU A 46 -14.97 -5.33 5.54
C GLU A 46 -14.00 -6.14 4.69
N ALA A 47 -14.23 -6.16 3.39
CA ALA A 47 -13.28 -6.67 2.40
C ALA A 47 -12.86 -5.53 1.46
N ASP A 48 -11.57 -5.34 1.29
CA ASP A 48 -10.98 -4.35 0.40
C ASP A 48 -10.27 -5.07 -0.75
N PHE A 49 -10.69 -4.81 -1.98
CA PHE A 49 -10.05 -5.29 -3.20
C PHE A 49 -9.33 -4.11 -3.83
N TYR A 50 -8.02 -4.18 -3.96
CA TYR A 50 -7.24 -3.06 -4.48
C TYR A 50 -6.31 -3.47 -5.61
N VAL A 51 -6.13 -2.53 -6.53
CA VAL A 51 -5.16 -2.57 -7.62
C VAL A 51 -4.32 -1.30 -7.56
N GLY A 52 -3.13 -1.34 -8.11
CA GLY A 52 -2.28 -0.17 -8.08
C GLY A 52 -1.07 -0.26 -8.98
N ALA A 53 -0.23 0.74 -8.82
CA ALA A 53 1.04 0.85 -9.50
C ALA A 53 2.16 1.05 -8.48
N CYS A 54 3.28 0.39 -8.68
CA CYS A 54 4.45 0.49 -7.84
C CYS A 54 5.74 0.63 -8.66
N VAL A 55 6.76 1.15 -8.02
CA VAL A 55 8.12 1.21 -8.55
C VAL A 55 9.05 0.49 -7.59
N PRO A 56 10.06 -0.23 -8.09
CA PRO A 56 11.04 -0.87 -7.23
C PRO A 56 11.90 0.17 -6.51
N LEU A 57 12.14 -0.05 -5.22
CA LEU A 57 13.03 0.75 -4.40
C LEU A 57 14.43 0.14 -4.35
N GLY A 58 15.44 1.03 -4.30
CA GLY A 58 16.84 0.63 -4.18
C GLY A 58 17.44 0.09 -5.47
N ASN A 59 18.73 -0.12 -5.43
CA ASN A 59 19.50 -0.68 -6.54
C ASN A 59 19.68 -2.17 -6.32
N TYR A 60 19.19 -2.94 -7.25
CA TYR A 60 19.49 -4.34 -7.35
C TYR A 60 19.94 -4.60 -8.79
N HIS A 61 21.22 -4.92 -8.96
CA HIS A 61 21.84 -5.16 -10.27
C HIS A 61 21.70 -4.04 -11.32
N ASP A 62 21.78 -2.79 -10.91
CA ASP A 62 21.89 -1.61 -11.80
C ASP A 62 20.78 -1.40 -12.86
N GLY A 63 19.74 -2.24 -12.89
CA GLY A 63 18.61 -2.08 -13.82
C GLY A 63 17.72 -0.87 -13.49
N ASP A 64 17.19 -0.22 -14.52
CA ASP A 64 16.24 0.88 -14.38
C ASP A 64 14.87 0.36 -13.90
N GLY A 65 14.38 0.88 -12.77
CA GLY A 65 13.05 0.55 -12.26
C GLY A 65 11.96 1.12 -13.15
N LYS A 66 11.01 0.30 -13.54
CA LYS A 66 9.84 0.68 -14.34
C LYS A 66 8.56 0.60 -13.49
N LEU A 67 7.58 1.37 -13.90
CA LEU A 67 6.24 1.31 -13.30
C LEU A 67 5.67 -0.09 -13.46
N SER A 68 5.20 -0.66 -12.38
CA SER A 68 4.76 -2.05 -12.29
C SER A 68 3.40 -2.16 -11.61
N GLN A 69 2.80 -3.32 -11.69
CA GLN A 69 1.46 -3.56 -11.21
C GLN A 69 1.46 -4.10 -9.78
N LEU A 70 0.38 -3.77 -9.07
CA LEU A 70 0.04 -4.24 -7.75
C LEU A 70 -1.40 -4.70 -7.73
N LEU A 71 -1.68 -5.76 -7.00
CA LEU A 71 -3.04 -6.19 -6.67
C LEU A 71 -3.07 -6.82 -5.28
N GLY A 72 -4.21 -6.75 -4.62
CA GLY A 72 -4.39 -7.41 -3.33
C GLY A 72 -5.81 -7.40 -2.82
N ILE A 73 -5.95 -8.09 -1.70
CA ILE A 73 -7.20 -8.17 -0.94
C ILE A 73 -6.88 -8.10 0.54
N ASP A 74 -7.65 -7.33 1.28
CA ASP A 74 -7.64 -7.26 2.74
C ASP A 74 -9.02 -7.63 3.26
N VAL A 75 -9.07 -8.44 4.30
CA VAL A 75 -10.30 -8.70 5.06
C VAL A 75 -10.07 -8.22 6.48
N ARG A 76 -10.88 -7.26 6.92
CA ARG A 76 -10.69 -6.56 8.19
C ARG A 76 -11.91 -6.69 9.08
N TYR A 77 -11.66 -6.72 10.38
CA TYR A 77 -12.65 -6.67 11.44
C TYR A 77 -12.53 -5.33 12.17
N ASN A 78 -13.57 -4.51 12.07
CA ASN A 78 -13.68 -3.25 12.81
C ASN A 78 -13.93 -3.55 14.30
N ILE A 79 -12.96 -3.20 15.15
CA ILE A 79 -13.04 -3.46 16.59
C ILE A 79 -14.08 -2.51 17.18
N PRO A 80 -15.17 -3.03 17.78
CA PRO A 80 -16.27 -2.21 18.30
C PRO A 80 -15.77 -1.14 19.30
N HIS A 81 -16.36 0.05 19.22
CA HIS A 81 -16.06 1.19 20.10
C HIS A 81 -14.62 1.70 20.03
N THR A 82 -13.88 1.34 18.99
CA THR A 82 -12.52 1.85 18.74
C THR A 82 -12.40 2.38 17.31
N LYS A 83 -11.30 3.08 17.05
CA LYS A 83 -10.92 3.51 15.69
C LYS A 83 -9.98 2.53 15.01
N TRP A 84 -9.77 1.37 15.62
CA TRP A 84 -8.86 0.34 15.13
C TRP A 84 -9.62 -0.75 14.40
N ASP A 85 -9.01 -1.24 13.35
CA ASP A 85 -9.37 -2.52 12.75
C ASP A 85 -8.16 -3.47 12.75
N ALA A 86 -8.46 -4.75 12.62
CA ALA A 86 -7.46 -5.81 12.49
C ALA A 86 -7.92 -6.78 11.43
N GLY A 87 -7.00 -7.30 10.64
CA GLY A 87 -7.36 -8.15 9.52
C GLY A 87 -6.25 -9.03 9.02
N VAL A 88 -6.53 -9.64 7.88
CA VAL A 88 -5.60 -10.45 7.11
C VAL A 88 -5.51 -9.89 5.70
N PHE A 89 -4.33 -9.99 5.10
CA PHE A 89 -4.10 -9.51 3.74
C PHE A 89 -3.44 -10.56 2.86
N LEU A 90 -3.72 -10.45 1.57
CA LEU A 90 -2.95 -11.03 0.49
C LEU A 90 -2.56 -9.91 -0.48
N HIS A 91 -1.28 -9.78 -0.77
CA HIS A 91 -0.72 -8.68 -1.54
C HIS A 91 0.28 -9.19 -2.56
N ILE A 92 0.14 -8.80 -3.82
CA ILE A 92 1.03 -9.19 -4.89
C ILE A 92 1.54 -7.95 -5.60
N ALA A 93 2.83 -7.69 -5.49
CA ALA A 93 3.51 -6.58 -6.16
C ALA A 93 4.52 -7.12 -7.18
N CYS A 94 4.55 -6.48 -8.33
CA CYS A 94 5.56 -6.70 -9.36
C CYS A 94 6.50 -5.51 -9.37
N ALA A 95 7.82 -5.75 -9.38
CA ALA A 95 8.85 -4.72 -9.45
C ALA A 95 9.69 -4.94 -10.71
N PHE A 96 9.24 -4.35 -11.81
CA PHE A 96 9.87 -4.54 -13.12
C PHE A 96 11.15 -3.71 -13.24
N ARG A 97 12.20 -4.31 -13.78
CA ARG A 97 13.48 -3.65 -14.07
C ARG A 97 13.91 -3.97 -15.49
N ASP A 98 14.40 -2.95 -16.17
CA ASP A 98 14.95 -3.04 -17.52
C ASP A 98 16.47 -2.77 -17.46
N TYR A 99 17.26 -3.61 -18.12
CA TYR A 99 18.72 -3.55 -18.07
C TYR A 99 19.35 -3.02 -19.34
N ASP A 100 18.64 -3.00 -20.45
CA ASP A 100 19.17 -2.60 -21.76
C ASP A 100 18.34 -1.54 -22.48
N ASN A 101 17.27 -1.03 -21.84
CA ASN A 101 16.32 -0.07 -22.45
C ASN A 101 15.63 -0.56 -23.73
N MET A 102 15.87 -1.78 -24.16
CA MET A 102 15.28 -2.39 -25.35
C MET A 102 14.21 -3.45 -24.99
N GLY A 103 14.04 -3.75 -23.70
CA GLY A 103 13.11 -4.78 -23.22
C GLY A 103 13.55 -6.20 -23.53
N SER A 104 14.76 -6.40 -24.07
CA SER A 104 15.31 -7.74 -24.33
C SER A 104 15.93 -8.37 -23.09
N ASN A 105 16.36 -7.55 -22.14
CA ASN A 105 17.02 -7.95 -20.90
C ASN A 105 16.31 -7.38 -19.67
N TYR A 106 15.23 -8.00 -19.26
CA TYR A 106 14.37 -7.53 -18.17
C TYR A 106 14.31 -8.53 -17.01
N GLN A 107 14.00 -8.01 -15.85
CA GLN A 107 13.74 -8.77 -14.64
C GLN A 107 12.45 -8.27 -13.97
N ASN A 108 11.55 -9.18 -13.65
CA ASN A 108 10.38 -8.89 -12.86
C ASN A 108 10.51 -9.56 -11.48
N ASN A 109 10.72 -8.74 -10.46
CA ASN A 109 10.77 -9.17 -9.08
C ASN A 109 9.35 -9.17 -8.52
N ARG A 110 8.78 -10.35 -8.34
CA ARG A 110 7.43 -10.50 -7.77
C ARG A 110 7.52 -10.78 -6.28
N THR A 111 6.71 -10.05 -5.51
CA THR A 111 6.52 -10.27 -4.09
C THR A 111 5.08 -10.65 -3.84
N CYS A 112 4.84 -11.82 -3.26
CA CYS A 112 3.55 -12.24 -2.75
C CYS A 112 3.64 -12.20 -1.22
N GLY A 113 2.93 -11.25 -0.60
CA GLY A 113 2.85 -11.09 0.85
C GLY A 113 1.52 -11.60 1.39
N ILE A 114 1.56 -12.33 2.49
CA ILE A 114 0.39 -12.77 3.25
C ILE A 114 0.65 -12.55 4.74
N GLY A 115 -0.36 -12.09 5.49
CA GLY A 115 -0.18 -11.84 6.91
C GLY A 115 -1.32 -11.12 7.56
N LEU A 116 -0.99 -10.41 8.64
CA LEU A 116 -1.92 -9.64 9.45
C LEU A 116 -1.80 -8.16 9.11
N SER A 117 -2.92 -7.46 9.14
CA SER A 117 -3.00 -6.02 9.01
C SER A 117 -3.67 -5.40 10.23
N THR A 118 -3.30 -4.17 10.54
CA THR A 118 -4.02 -3.34 11.50
C THR A 118 -4.04 -1.91 11.00
N ALA A 119 -5.19 -1.26 11.07
CA ALA A 119 -5.32 0.13 10.66
C ALA A 119 -5.97 0.97 11.76
N TYR A 120 -5.59 2.23 11.78
CA TYR A 120 -6.21 3.28 12.58
C TYR A 120 -6.99 4.22 11.67
N ASN A 121 -8.30 4.34 11.92
CA ASN A 121 -9.22 5.17 11.17
C ASN A 121 -9.44 6.48 11.92
N PHE A 122 -8.97 7.60 11.37
CA PHE A 122 -9.06 8.89 12.05
C PHE A 122 -10.49 9.40 12.16
N ARG A 123 -11.32 9.12 11.15
CA ARG A 123 -12.72 9.56 11.04
C ARG A 123 -13.66 8.43 10.59
N GLN A 124 -13.64 7.33 11.34
CA GLN A 124 -14.45 6.15 11.02
C GLN A 124 -15.93 6.51 10.85
N GLY A 125 -16.56 6.04 9.76
CA GLY A 125 -17.97 6.31 9.45
C GLY A 125 -18.25 7.66 8.79
N SER A 126 -17.24 8.51 8.54
CA SER A 126 -17.41 9.75 7.79
C SER A 126 -17.28 9.51 6.28
N ARG A 127 -17.76 10.48 5.46
CA ARG A 127 -17.60 10.43 4.00
C ARG A 127 -16.16 10.46 3.53
N VAL A 128 -15.28 11.01 4.37
CA VAL A 128 -13.83 11.09 4.14
C VAL A 128 -13.16 10.61 5.41
N ASN A 129 -12.56 9.42 5.36
CA ASN A 129 -11.89 8.79 6.49
C ASN A 129 -10.41 8.59 6.16
N PRO A 130 -9.51 9.47 6.63
CA PRO A 130 -8.08 9.20 6.59
C PRO A 130 -7.75 7.98 7.44
N PHE A 131 -6.76 7.19 7.01
CA PHE A 131 -6.30 6.03 7.77
C PHE A 131 -4.79 5.85 7.65
N ALA A 132 -4.24 5.17 8.65
CA ALA A 132 -2.88 4.65 8.63
C ALA A 132 -2.93 3.16 8.96
N GLU A 133 -2.25 2.35 8.16
CA GLU A 133 -2.29 0.88 8.25
C GLU A 133 -0.87 0.32 8.25
N ILE A 134 -0.69 -0.77 8.97
CA ILE A 134 0.54 -1.57 8.97
C ILE A 134 0.17 -3.00 8.58
N LYS A 135 0.89 -3.54 7.60
CA LYS A 135 0.82 -4.93 7.19
C LYS A 135 2.10 -5.64 7.59
N LEU A 136 1.98 -6.76 8.29
CA LEU A 136 3.10 -7.57 8.73
C LEU A 136 2.82 -9.03 8.40
N GLY A 137 3.78 -9.71 7.78
CA GLY A 137 3.56 -11.09 7.38
C GLY A 137 4.77 -11.76 6.78
N TYR A 138 4.48 -12.71 5.94
CA TYR A 138 5.44 -13.54 5.25
C TYR A 138 5.42 -13.21 3.76
N ALA A 139 6.59 -13.06 3.15
CA ALA A 139 6.76 -12.81 1.73
C ALA A 139 7.34 -14.01 1.01
N ILE A 140 6.77 -14.34 -0.13
CA ILE A 140 7.35 -15.19 -1.14
C ILE A 140 7.83 -14.29 -2.27
N ASN A 141 9.13 -14.26 -2.46
CA ASN A 141 9.79 -13.44 -3.46
C ASN A 141 10.29 -14.32 -4.60
N ASP A 142 9.92 -13.98 -5.82
CA ASP A 142 10.23 -14.73 -7.02
C ASP A 142 10.78 -13.79 -8.11
N VAL A 143 11.70 -14.27 -8.90
CA VAL A 143 12.29 -13.52 -10.00
C VAL A 143 11.95 -14.20 -11.30
N VAL A 144 11.29 -13.47 -12.19
CA VAL A 144 10.95 -13.92 -13.53
C VAL A 144 11.57 -12.96 -14.54
N GLY A 145 12.33 -13.48 -15.51
CA GLY A 145 12.88 -12.63 -16.56
C GLY A 145 13.93 -13.33 -17.40
N ARG A 146 14.42 -12.62 -18.41
CA ARG A 146 15.47 -13.09 -19.34
C ARG A 146 16.87 -12.77 -18.86
N HIS A 147 17.03 -12.12 -17.70
CA HIS A 147 18.37 -11.86 -17.17
C HIS A 147 19.01 -13.17 -16.70
N ARG A 148 20.29 -13.33 -16.94
CA ARG A 148 21.09 -14.55 -16.71
C ARG A 148 21.15 -15.08 -15.27
N TYR A 149 20.57 -14.35 -14.32
CA TYR A 149 20.58 -14.71 -12.91
C TYR A 149 19.21 -15.25 -12.48
N ASP A 150 19.08 -16.55 -12.50
CA ASP A 150 17.95 -17.23 -11.86
C ASP A 150 18.18 -17.22 -10.33
N TYR A 151 17.47 -16.33 -9.65
CA TYR A 151 17.62 -16.19 -8.19
C TYR A 151 16.77 -17.17 -7.40
N GLY A 152 15.95 -17.98 -8.06
CA GLY A 152 15.03 -18.90 -7.43
C GLY A 152 14.04 -18.20 -6.48
N ARG A 153 13.07 -18.96 -6.00
CA ARG A 153 12.10 -18.50 -5.03
C ARG A 153 12.75 -18.29 -3.67
N LYS A 154 12.56 -17.15 -3.06
CA LYS A 154 13.08 -16.78 -1.74
C LYS A 154 11.97 -16.28 -0.85
N THR A 155 12.05 -16.60 0.43
CA THR A 155 11.05 -16.23 1.41
C THR A 155 11.62 -15.28 2.44
N GLY A 156 10.77 -14.52 3.13
CA GLY A 156 11.20 -13.57 4.14
C GLY A 156 10.04 -12.90 4.86
N VAL A 157 10.36 -11.95 5.71
CA VAL A 157 9.39 -11.10 6.37
C VAL A 157 8.86 -10.07 5.35
N PHE A 158 7.58 -9.80 5.42
CA PHE A 158 6.90 -8.72 4.71
C PHE A 158 6.45 -7.66 5.71
N PHE A 159 6.79 -6.42 5.45
CA PHE A 159 6.33 -5.27 6.21
C PHE A 159 5.93 -4.17 5.23
N SER A 160 4.71 -3.62 5.37
CA SER A 160 4.23 -2.55 4.51
C SER A 160 3.43 -1.52 5.32
N PRO A 161 4.01 -0.36 5.60
CA PRO A 161 3.27 0.81 6.04
C PRO A 161 2.44 1.36 4.89
N VAL A 162 1.18 1.67 5.18
CA VAL A 162 0.20 2.20 4.24
C VAL A 162 -0.45 3.43 4.86
N VAL A 163 -0.64 4.49 4.08
CA VAL A 163 -1.42 5.66 4.47
C VAL A 163 -2.39 6.00 3.35
N GLY A 164 -3.59 6.44 3.70
CA GLY A 164 -4.57 6.71 2.67
C GLY A 164 -5.82 7.40 3.17
N VAL A 165 -6.78 7.48 2.27
CA VAL A 165 -8.10 8.04 2.52
C VAL A 165 -9.15 7.10 1.95
N GLU A 166 -10.14 6.79 2.76
CA GLU A 166 -11.37 6.13 2.34
C GLU A 166 -12.43 7.19 2.05
N LEU A 167 -12.98 7.14 0.86
CA LEU A 167 -13.97 8.07 0.36
C LEU A 167 -15.33 7.37 0.26
N LEU A 168 -16.39 8.04 0.72
CA LEU A 168 -17.77 7.55 0.64
C LEU A 168 -17.97 6.15 1.23
N SER A 169 -17.00 5.68 2.06
CA SER A 169 -16.97 4.38 2.72
C SER A 169 -16.95 3.17 1.77
N PHE A 170 -16.54 3.37 0.52
CA PHE A 170 -16.37 2.27 -0.43
C PHE A 170 -15.13 2.40 -1.31
N LEU A 171 -14.55 3.58 -1.44
CA LEU A 171 -13.38 3.83 -2.29
C LEU A 171 -12.18 4.16 -1.42
N ARG A 172 -11.10 3.39 -1.50
CA ARG A 172 -9.82 3.64 -0.82
C ARG A 172 -8.76 4.07 -1.81
N VAL A 173 -8.08 5.17 -1.50
CA VAL A 173 -6.87 5.62 -2.21
C VAL A 173 -5.74 5.60 -1.20
N SER A 174 -4.67 4.88 -1.49
CA SER A 174 -3.57 4.77 -0.56
C SER A 174 -2.19 4.79 -1.21
N GLY A 175 -1.21 5.25 -0.44
CA GLY A 175 0.21 5.12 -0.72
C GLY A 175 0.82 4.10 0.22
N PHE A 176 1.77 3.30 -0.27
CA PHE A 176 2.41 2.24 0.48
C PHE A 176 3.90 2.14 0.19
N ALA A 177 4.61 1.47 1.08
CA ALA A 177 6.01 1.10 0.88
C ALA A 177 6.24 -0.33 1.36
N ASP A 178 6.43 -1.25 0.41
CA ASP A 178 6.68 -2.64 0.72
C ASP A 178 8.14 -2.87 1.05
N ILE A 179 8.39 -3.38 2.22
CA ILE A 179 9.69 -3.75 2.73
C ILE A 179 9.72 -5.27 2.88
N SER A 180 10.53 -5.89 2.06
CA SER A 180 10.71 -7.33 2.04
C SER A 180 12.20 -7.66 1.97
N ARG A 181 12.58 -8.71 1.29
CA ARG A 181 13.99 -9.05 1.08
C ARG A 181 14.68 -8.02 0.17
N LYS A 182 15.99 -7.83 0.32
CA LYS A 182 16.82 -6.97 -0.55
C LYS A 182 16.55 -7.26 -2.03
N GLY A 183 16.25 -6.20 -2.80
CA GLY A 183 15.89 -6.26 -4.21
C GLY A 183 14.39 -6.40 -4.51
N PHE A 184 13.56 -6.57 -3.47
CA PHE A 184 12.11 -6.74 -3.60
C PHE A 184 11.32 -5.63 -2.89
N HIS A 185 12.00 -4.55 -2.48
CA HIS A 185 11.32 -3.38 -1.93
C HIS A 185 10.62 -2.62 -3.05
N SER A 186 9.42 -2.16 -2.78
CA SER A 186 8.66 -1.33 -3.70
C SER A 186 7.92 -0.22 -2.97
N ALA A 187 7.51 0.82 -3.70
CA ALA A 187 6.58 1.81 -3.21
C ALA A 187 5.62 2.20 -4.31
N GLY A 188 4.41 2.61 -3.95
CA GLY A 188 3.42 2.92 -4.96
C GLY A 188 2.13 3.50 -4.41
N LEU A 189 1.16 3.54 -5.30
CA LEU A 189 -0.20 3.98 -5.02
C LEU A 189 -1.18 2.87 -5.36
N SER A 190 -2.23 2.75 -4.60
CA SER A 190 -3.32 1.81 -4.86
C SER A 190 -4.69 2.47 -4.77
N LEU A 191 -5.63 1.89 -5.51
CA LEU A 191 -7.04 2.21 -5.52
C LEU A 191 -7.80 0.94 -5.15
N GLY A 192 -8.62 1.00 -4.11
CA GLY A 192 -9.38 -0.14 -3.61
C GLY A 192 -10.88 0.13 -3.55
N ILE A 193 -11.64 -0.94 -3.57
CA ILE A 193 -13.08 -0.94 -3.35
C ILE A 193 -13.36 -1.73 -2.08
N VAL A 194 -13.96 -1.06 -1.09
CA VAL A 194 -14.34 -1.63 0.19
C VAL A 194 -15.79 -2.12 0.12
N VAL A 195 -16.01 -3.33 0.55
CA VAL A 195 -17.33 -3.96 0.63
C VAL A 195 -17.58 -4.41 2.06
N GLY A 196 -18.76 -4.13 2.61
CA GLY A 196 -19.22 -4.63 3.92
C GLY A 196 -19.24 -3.59 5.05
N GLY A 197 -18.55 -2.44 4.95
CA GLY A 197 -18.43 -1.43 6.00
C GLY A 197 -19.70 -0.67 6.37
N HIS A 198 -20.72 -0.70 5.53
CA HIS A 198 -21.97 0.05 5.77
C HIS A 198 -23.08 -0.81 6.34
N LYS A 199 -23.52 -0.52 7.57
CA LYS A 199 -24.89 -0.89 7.99
C LYS A 199 -25.89 0.04 7.31
N LYS A 200 -26.85 -0.54 6.58
CA LYS A 200 -28.07 0.19 6.21
C LYS A 200 -28.72 0.71 7.49
N LYS A 201 -29.02 1.99 7.56
CA LYS A 201 -29.88 2.56 8.58
C LYS A 201 -31.19 1.76 8.57
N ASP A 202 -31.50 1.09 9.67
CA ASP A 202 -32.82 0.46 9.82
C ASP A 202 -33.88 1.55 9.70
N LYS A 203 -34.77 1.41 8.69
CA LYS A 203 -35.87 2.33 8.42
C LYS A 203 -36.95 2.35 9.52
N ASN A 204 -36.77 1.59 10.59
CA ASN A 204 -37.78 1.35 11.63
C ASN A 204 -37.59 2.12 12.95
N GLU A 205 -36.60 3.02 13.05
CA GLU A 205 -36.59 4.00 14.14
C GLU A 205 -37.34 5.25 13.69
N LYS A 206 -38.67 5.19 13.84
CA LYS A 206 -39.55 6.33 13.93
C LYS A 206 -40.10 6.41 15.35
#